data_8c4f3f783a8f83c7d92713f1015756d4
#
_entry.id   8c4f3f783a8f83c7d92713f1015756d4
#
_cell.length_a   1.000
_cell.length_b   1.000
_cell.length_c   1.000
_cell.angle_alpha   90.00
_cell.angle_beta   90.00
_cell.angle_gamma   90.00
#
_symmetry.space_group_name_H-M   'P 1'
#
loop_
_entity.id
_entity.type
_entity.pdbx_description
1 polymer ?
#
loop_
_entity_poly.entity_id
_entity_poly.type
_entity_poly.pdbx_seq_one_letter_code
_entity_poly.pdbx_strand_id
1 'polypeptide(L)'
;MDTYVILKDLAIIIVFAKLFGILARKCKAPQVVGELIAGIVLGPSVLGLVQQSDFLAQMAEIGVILLMFSAGLGTSLKDLLRTGVKSLLIACAGVFVPLVLGAILYMSFYGFSAVGTEEFYHAVFIGVILTATSVSITVQALKELGKLKTEVGTTILNAAIIDDVIGIIVLTVVIGFKDPTSNPLKVAASTILFFALAIVLGFLCFKLFNRMNSVFPHTRRLPILGLALCFGLSYISEKYFGIADITGAYVAGVILCSLDSSDYIEEKMDISSYMIFGPIFFASIGLKTTLSGMNEKFVLFAICFVIVGLAAKIIGCGLMSKGCGFTWGDSLKIGVGMMTRGEVCLIVAQKGLNAGFLSGDFFSAVILLILFSSIATPI
;
A
#
# COMPACT_ATOMS: atom_id res chain seq x y z
N MET A 1 4.86 24.97 -18.02
CA MET A 1 3.96 25.46 -16.97
C MET A 1 4.71 26.48 -16.15
N ASP A 2 4.15 27.64 -15.92
CA ASP A 2 4.84 28.71 -15.20
C ASP A 2 4.96 28.40 -13.71
N THR A 3 6.07 28.77 -13.09
CA THR A 3 6.37 28.46 -11.68
C THR A 3 5.27 28.97 -10.72
N TYR A 4 4.68 30.14 -11.01
CA TYR A 4 3.62 30.68 -10.15
C TYR A 4 2.33 29.84 -10.18
N VAL A 5 2.03 29.16 -11.29
CA VAL A 5 0.88 28.24 -11.38
C VAL A 5 1.13 27.01 -10.53
N ILE A 6 2.36 26.46 -10.58
CA ILE A 6 2.76 25.33 -9.73
C ILE A 6 2.60 25.68 -8.25
N LEU A 7 3.09 26.86 -7.83
CA LEU A 7 2.98 27.30 -6.43
C LEU A 7 1.53 27.47 -5.99
N LYS A 8 0.67 28.02 -6.87
CA LYS A 8 -0.78 28.12 -6.63
C LYS A 8 -1.39 26.72 -6.41
N ASP A 9 -1.12 25.79 -7.32
CA ASP A 9 -1.70 24.45 -7.28
C ASP A 9 -1.24 23.69 -6.02
N LEU A 10 0.04 23.76 -5.66
CA LEU A 10 0.56 23.18 -4.43
C LEU A 10 -0.11 23.76 -3.17
N ALA A 11 -0.24 25.09 -3.09
CA ALA A 11 -0.89 25.75 -1.96
C ALA A 11 -2.35 25.32 -1.80
N ILE A 12 -3.10 25.26 -2.90
CA ILE A 12 -4.49 24.82 -2.91
C ILE A 12 -4.59 23.35 -2.47
N ILE A 13 -3.78 22.45 -3.06
CA ILE A 13 -3.78 21.03 -2.71
C ILE A 13 -3.50 20.84 -1.22
N ILE A 14 -2.44 21.43 -0.67
CA ILE A 14 -2.06 21.26 0.73
C ILE A 14 -3.17 21.73 1.68
N VAL A 15 -3.76 22.90 1.41
CA VAL A 15 -4.84 23.45 2.25
C VAL A 15 -6.08 22.56 2.20
N PHE A 16 -6.54 22.21 1.02
CA PHE A 16 -7.75 21.39 0.85
C PHE A 16 -7.54 19.96 1.37
N ALA A 17 -6.41 19.32 1.06
CA ALA A 17 -6.08 18.01 1.59
C ALA A 17 -6.12 18.01 3.12
N LYS A 18 -5.55 19.04 3.77
CA LYS A 18 -5.58 19.16 5.23
C LYS A 18 -6.99 19.37 5.78
N LEU A 19 -7.79 20.26 5.17
CA LEU A 19 -9.16 20.53 5.60
C LEU A 19 -10.04 19.27 5.47
N PHE A 20 -10.01 18.61 4.31
CA PHE A 20 -10.78 17.39 4.08
C PHE A 20 -10.27 16.22 4.92
N GLY A 21 -8.97 16.13 5.16
CA GLY A 21 -8.40 15.14 6.08
C GLY A 21 -8.88 15.32 7.52
N ILE A 22 -9.03 16.57 8.02
CA ILE A 22 -9.63 16.85 9.32
C ILE A 22 -11.11 16.48 9.34
N LEU A 23 -11.85 16.78 8.26
CA LEU A 23 -13.27 16.39 8.15
C LEU A 23 -13.43 14.87 8.14
N ALA A 24 -12.61 14.14 7.38
CA ALA A 24 -12.63 12.68 7.35
C ALA A 24 -12.42 12.09 8.76
N ARG A 25 -11.44 12.59 9.51
CA ARG A 25 -11.20 12.14 10.90
C ARG A 25 -12.40 12.42 11.83
N LYS A 26 -13.10 13.55 11.66
CA LYS A 26 -14.34 13.82 12.42
C LYS A 26 -15.44 12.82 12.07
N CYS A 27 -15.46 12.31 10.83
CA CYS A 27 -16.39 11.28 10.38
C CYS A 27 -15.87 9.85 10.69
N LYS A 28 -14.82 9.70 11.52
CA LYS A 28 -14.16 8.42 11.86
C LYS A 28 -13.60 7.68 10.62
N ALA A 29 -13.29 8.41 9.55
CA ALA A 29 -12.62 7.88 8.36
C ALA A 29 -11.13 8.26 8.37
N PRO A 30 -10.25 7.47 7.70
CA PRO A 30 -8.84 7.79 7.57
C PRO A 30 -8.61 9.15 6.91
N GLN A 31 -7.56 9.87 7.33
CA GLN A 31 -7.19 11.18 6.77
C GLN A 31 -6.96 11.10 5.25
N VAL A 32 -6.34 10.03 4.79
CA VAL A 32 -6.05 9.73 3.37
C VAL A 32 -7.29 9.83 2.49
N VAL A 33 -8.44 9.35 2.99
CA VAL A 33 -9.73 9.45 2.27
C VAL A 33 -10.13 10.90 2.06
N GLY A 34 -9.93 11.75 3.08
CA GLY A 34 -10.19 13.18 2.95
C GLY A 34 -9.28 13.83 1.91
N GLU A 35 -8.00 13.52 1.92
CA GLU A 35 -7.01 14.03 0.96
C GLU A 35 -7.36 13.64 -0.49
N LEU A 36 -7.84 12.42 -0.68
CA LEU A 36 -8.29 11.92 -1.97
C LEU A 36 -9.57 12.62 -2.43
N ILE A 37 -10.57 12.78 -1.53
CA ILE A 37 -11.79 13.53 -1.83
C ILE A 37 -11.46 15.00 -2.16
N ALA A 38 -10.48 15.60 -1.47
CA ALA A 38 -10.00 16.94 -1.81
C ALA A 38 -9.50 16.99 -3.26
N GLY A 39 -8.76 15.98 -3.72
CA GLY A 39 -8.33 15.88 -5.12
C GLY A 39 -9.49 15.77 -6.11
N ILE A 40 -10.51 14.96 -5.81
CA ILE A 40 -11.72 14.86 -6.64
C ILE A 40 -12.44 16.20 -6.73
N VAL A 41 -12.60 16.89 -5.59
CA VAL A 41 -13.29 18.21 -5.54
C VAL A 41 -12.50 19.28 -6.29
N LEU A 42 -11.17 19.33 -6.13
CA LEU A 42 -10.31 20.28 -6.82
C LEU A 42 -10.15 20.00 -8.31
N GLY A 43 -10.33 18.76 -8.71
CA GLY A 43 -10.11 18.25 -10.05
C GLY A 43 -11.20 18.64 -11.06
N PRO A 44 -11.01 18.20 -12.32
CA PRO A 44 -11.91 18.52 -13.41
C PRO A 44 -13.32 17.95 -13.24
N SER A 45 -13.49 16.97 -12.35
CA SER A 45 -14.78 16.34 -12.07
C SER A 45 -15.76 17.24 -11.30
N VAL A 46 -15.27 18.24 -10.52
CA VAL A 46 -16.10 19.12 -9.69
C VAL A 46 -15.78 20.59 -9.91
N LEU A 47 -14.66 21.12 -9.38
CA LEU A 47 -14.33 22.55 -9.41
C LEU A 47 -13.40 22.94 -10.57
N GLY A 48 -12.59 22.03 -11.10
CA GLY A 48 -11.62 22.30 -12.15
C GLY A 48 -10.53 23.34 -11.77
N LEU A 49 -10.26 23.53 -10.46
CA LEU A 49 -9.29 24.51 -9.96
C LEU A 49 -7.85 24.08 -10.17
N VAL A 50 -7.60 22.77 -10.12
CA VAL A 50 -6.29 22.15 -10.30
C VAL A 50 -6.40 21.10 -11.41
N GLN A 51 -5.44 21.13 -12.32
CA GLN A 51 -5.32 20.13 -13.38
C GLN A 51 -4.09 19.25 -13.15
N GLN A 52 -4.20 17.99 -13.56
CA GLN A 52 -3.06 17.09 -13.53
C GLN A 52 -1.95 17.60 -14.44
N SER A 53 -0.75 17.72 -13.90
CA SER A 53 0.46 18.11 -14.64
C SER A 53 1.57 17.09 -14.43
N ASP A 54 2.56 17.08 -15.34
CA ASP A 54 3.73 16.19 -15.21
C ASP A 54 4.48 16.45 -13.91
N PHE A 55 4.57 17.71 -13.48
CA PHE A 55 5.19 18.06 -12.21
C PHE A 55 4.46 17.44 -11.01
N LEU A 56 3.13 17.56 -10.97
CA LEU A 56 2.33 16.95 -9.90
C LEU A 56 2.42 15.42 -9.94
N ALA A 57 2.49 14.84 -11.14
CA ALA A 57 2.67 13.39 -11.29
C ALA A 57 4.03 12.92 -10.73
N GLN A 58 5.12 13.65 -11.04
CA GLN A 58 6.46 13.33 -10.50
C GLN A 58 6.54 13.54 -8.98
N MET A 59 5.93 14.61 -8.45
CA MET A 59 5.85 14.84 -7.01
C MET A 59 5.06 13.73 -6.30
N ALA A 60 3.98 13.26 -6.92
CA ALA A 60 3.19 12.14 -6.41
C ALA A 60 3.99 10.83 -6.39
N GLU A 61 4.80 10.57 -7.44
CA GLU A 61 5.68 9.40 -7.50
C GLU A 61 6.75 9.41 -6.39
N ILE A 62 7.39 10.57 -6.16
CA ILE A 62 8.29 10.74 -5.01
C ILE A 62 7.52 10.52 -3.70
N GLY A 63 6.28 11.00 -3.62
CA GLY A 63 5.42 10.83 -2.45
C GLY A 63 5.18 9.37 -2.11
N VAL A 64 4.84 8.55 -3.09
CA VAL A 64 4.59 7.13 -2.85
C VAL A 64 5.86 6.38 -2.46
N ILE A 65 7.01 6.73 -3.04
CA ILE A 65 8.32 6.17 -2.66
C ILE A 65 8.62 6.47 -1.19
N LEU A 66 8.43 7.72 -0.74
CA LEU A 66 8.64 8.10 0.66
C LEU A 66 7.66 7.42 1.62
N LEU A 67 6.39 7.30 1.23
CA LEU A 67 5.38 6.58 2.04
C LEU A 67 5.76 5.10 2.20
N MET A 68 6.23 4.45 1.13
CA MET A 68 6.67 3.06 1.20
C MET A 68 7.95 2.90 2.01
N PHE A 69 8.86 3.85 1.96
CA PHE A 69 10.05 3.87 2.80
C PHE A 69 9.67 4.00 4.29
N SER A 70 8.77 4.92 4.64
CA SER A 70 8.26 5.04 6.01
C SER A 70 7.53 3.77 6.48
N ALA A 71 6.73 3.14 5.61
CA ALA A 71 6.11 1.85 5.91
C ALA A 71 7.14 0.75 6.20
N GLY A 72 8.24 0.72 5.43
CA GLY A 72 9.36 -0.18 5.67
C GLY A 72 10.09 0.09 7.00
N LEU A 73 10.31 1.36 7.34
CA LEU A 73 10.91 1.77 8.64
C LEU A 73 10.05 1.35 9.82
N GLY A 74 8.73 1.50 9.71
CA GLY A 74 7.77 1.08 10.74
C GLY A 74 7.63 -0.44 10.88
N THR A 75 8.25 -1.24 9.99
CA THR A 75 8.22 -2.71 10.06
C THR A 75 9.12 -3.20 11.20
N SER A 76 8.59 -4.00 12.13
CA SER A 76 9.38 -4.64 13.17
C SER A 76 9.96 -5.98 12.67
N LEU A 77 11.22 -5.96 12.23
CA LEU A 77 11.92 -7.20 11.81
C LEU A 77 12.02 -8.22 12.96
N LYS A 78 12.13 -7.75 14.19
CA LYS A 78 12.17 -8.61 15.39
C LYS A 78 10.83 -9.31 15.62
N ASP A 79 9.73 -8.61 15.42
CA ASP A 79 8.39 -9.18 15.54
C ASP A 79 8.11 -10.11 14.35
N LEU A 80 8.55 -9.75 13.16
CA LEU A 80 8.49 -10.60 11.97
C LEU A 80 9.20 -11.94 12.20
N LEU A 81 10.41 -11.93 12.75
CA LEU A 81 11.18 -13.14 13.03
C LEU A 81 10.64 -13.95 14.23
N ARG A 82 9.97 -13.29 15.20
CA ARG A 82 9.30 -13.94 16.34
C ARG A 82 7.91 -14.44 16.00
N THR A 83 7.37 -13.98 14.89
CA THR A 83 6.03 -14.32 14.43
C THR A 83 5.94 -15.84 14.22
N GLY A 84 5.09 -16.49 14.98
CA GLY A 84 4.88 -17.92 14.88
C GLY A 84 4.28 -18.31 13.52
N VAL A 85 4.43 -19.58 13.17
CA VAL A 85 3.87 -20.18 11.94
C VAL A 85 2.39 -19.84 11.74
N LYS A 86 1.63 -19.65 12.82
CA LYS A 86 0.20 -19.28 12.78
C LYS A 86 -0.03 -17.97 12.02
N SER A 87 0.68 -16.88 12.39
CA SER A 87 0.50 -15.58 11.72
C SER A 87 0.96 -15.62 10.26
N LEU A 88 2.00 -16.37 9.94
CA LEU A 88 2.43 -16.61 8.56
C LEU A 88 1.34 -17.29 7.73
N LEU A 89 0.74 -18.36 8.24
CA LEU A 89 -0.33 -19.09 7.55
C LEU A 89 -1.57 -18.19 7.36
N ILE A 90 -1.93 -17.40 8.39
CA ILE A 90 -3.04 -16.45 8.32
C ILE A 90 -2.77 -15.38 7.27
N ALA A 91 -1.55 -14.82 7.21
CA ALA A 91 -1.15 -13.84 6.21
C ALA A 91 -1.18 -14.44 4.79
N CYS A 92 -0.63 -15.65 4.60
CA CYS A 92 -0.71 -16.32 3.29
C CYS A 92 -2.16 -16.50 2.83
N ALA A 93 -3.06 -16.98 3.70
CA ALA A 93 -4.48 -17.09 3.36
C ALA A 93 -5.11 -15.72 3.10
N GLY A 94 -4.69 -14.70 3.87
CA GLY A 94 -5.11 -13.30 3.71
C GLY A 94 -4.67 -12.67 2.39
N VAL A 95 -3.62 -13.16 1.74
CA VAL A 95 -3.19 -12.73 0.41
C VAL A 95 -3.85 -13.58 -0.68
N PHE A 96 -3.72 -14.90 -0.62
CA PHE A 96 -4.11 -15.77 -1.73
C PHE A 96 -5.64 -15.86 -1.89
N VAL A 97 -6.42 -15.84 -0.83
CA VAL A 97 -7.90 -15.91 -0.94
C VAL A 97 -8.46 -14.65 -1.62
N PRO A 98 -8.12 -13.40 -1.19
CA PRO A 98 -8.55 -12.21 -1.91
C PRO A 98 -8.02 -12.12 -3.34
N LEU A 99 -6.78 -12.56 -3.58
CA LEU A 99 -6.20 -12.61 -4.93
C LEU A 99 -7.07 -13.43 -5.88
N VAL A 100 -7.41 -14.66 -5.47
CA VAL A 100 -8.20 -15.58 -6.28
C VAL A 100 -9.63 -15.08 -6.44
N LEU A 101 -10.28 -14.68 -5.34
CA LEU A 101 -11.68 -14.23 -5.40
C LEU A 101 -11.83 -12.92 -6.19
N GLY A 102 -10.85 -12.00 -6.09
CA GLY A 102 -10.84 -10.78 -6.89
C GLY A 102 -10.66 -11.06 -8.37
N ALA A 103 -9.77 -11.98 -8.72
CA ALA A 103 -9.59 -12.40 -10.11
C ALA A 103 -10.85 -13.06 -10.67
N ILE A 104 -11.48 -13.97 -9.93
CA ILE A 104 -12.76 -14.62 -10.31
C ILE A 104 -13.86 -13.58 -10.45
N LEU A 105 -13.96 -12.62 -9.54
CA LEU A 105 -14.95 -11.54 -9.62
C LEU A 105 -14.79 -10.77 -10.95
N TYR A 106 -13.57 -10.31 -11.26
CA TYR A 106 -13.33 -9.59 -12.51
C TYR A 106 -13.71 -10.43 -13.73
N MET A 107 -13.25 -11.67 -13.77
CA MET A 107 -13.57 -12.59 -14.88
C MET A 107 -15.07 -12.85 -15.03
N SER A 108 -15.82 -12.89 -13.94
CA SER A 108 -17.28 -13.08 -13.95
C SER A 108 -18.02 -11.90 -14.60
N PHE A 109 -17.47 -10.68 -14.52
CA PHE A 109 -18.07 -9.48 -15.12
C PHE A 109 -17.57 -9.20 -16.54
N TYR A 110 -16.30 -9.48 -16.82
CA TYR A 110 -15.64 -9.07 -18.07
C TYR A 110 -15.27 -10.26 -19.00
N GLY A 111 -15.51 -11.49 -18.54
CA GLY A 111 -15.26 -12.71 -19.30
C GLY A 111 -14.07 -13.50 -18.77
N PHE A 112 -14.16 -14.83 -18.91
CA PHE A 112 -13.06 -15.72 -18.55
C PHE A 112 -12.01 -15.73 -19.65
N SER A 113 -10.78 -15.47 -19.28
CA SER A 113 -9.64 -15.38 -20.19
C SER A 113 -8.60 -16.44 -19.86
N ALA A 114 -7.90 -16.92 -20.89
CA ALA A 114 -6.86 -17.93 -20.73
C ALA A 114 -5.63 -17.36 -19.98
N VAL A 115 -4.94 -18.20 -19.25
CA VAL A 115 -3.69 -17.83 -18.57
C VAL A 115 -2.68 -17.31 -19.59
N GLY A 116 -2.10 -16.12 -19.32
CA GLY A 116 -1.12 -15.49 -20.21
C GLY A 116 -1.69 -14.43 -21.13
N THR A 117 -3.02 -14.22 -21.16
CA THR A 117 -3.64 -13.11 -21.90
C THR A 117 -3.60 -11.82 -21.07
N GLU A 118 -3.72 -10.68 -21.74
CA GLU A 118 -3.76 -9.37 -21.09
C GLU A 118 -4.94 -9.27 -20.11
N GLU A 119 -6.11 -9.74 -20.51
CA GLU A 119 -7.32 -9.77 -19.67
C GLU A 119 -7.14 -10.64 -18.42
N PHE A 120 -6.40 -11.75 -18.54
CA PHE A 120 -6.05 -12.56 -17.36
C PHE A 120 -5.21 -11.77 -16.36
N TYR A 121 -4.22 -11.02 -16.83
CA TYR A 121 -3.39 -10.19 -15.95
C TYR A 121 -4.18 -9.03 -15.34
N HIS A 122 -5.13 -8.44 -16.06
CA HIS A 122 -6.08 -7.46 -15.48
C HIS A 122 -6.87 -8.08 -14.33
N ALA A 123 -7.42 -9.28 -14.53
CA ALA A 123 -8.16 -10.00 -13.49
C ALA A 123 -7.29 -10.29 -12.26
N VAL A 124 -6.08 -10.80 -12.47
CA VAL A 124 -5.13 -11.07 -11.39
C VAL A 124 -4.79 -9.77 -10.66
N PHE A 125 -4.59 -8.66 -11.37
CA PHE A 125 -4.26 -7.37 -10.77
C PHE A 125 -5.40 -6.82 -9.90
N ILE A 126 -6.65 -6.99 -10.30
CA ILE A 126 -7.83 -6.70 -9.45
C ILE A 126 -7.76 -7.52 -8.16
N GLY A 127 -7.37 -8.78 -8.25
CA GLY A 127 -7.10 -9.60 -7.07
C GLY A 127 -5.97 -9.05 -6.20
N VAL A 128 -4.86 -8.59 -6.80
CA VAL A 128 -3.73 -7.98 -6.06
C VAL A 128 -4.17 -6.75 -5.26
N ILE A 129 -5.03 -5.90 -5.80
CA ILE A 129 -5.58 -4.76 -5.06
C ILE A 129 -6.31 -5.23 -3.80
N LEU A 130 -7.04 -6.34 -3.88
CA LEU A 130 -7.76 -6.91 -2.75
C LEU A 130 -6.85 -7.60 -1.73
N THR A 131 -5.57 -7.81 -1.99
CA THR A 131 -4.65 -8.39 -1.00
C THR A 131 -4.22 -7.37 0.05
N ALA A 132 -4.01 -6.12 -0.33
CA ALA A 132 -3.43 -5.10 0.55
C ALA A 132 -4.26 -4.88 1.83
N THR A 133 -3.61 -4.83 2.99
CA THR A 133 -4.22 -4.55 4.30
C THR A 133 -3.68 -3.23 4.85
N SER A 134 -4.46 -2.46 5.61
CA SER A 134 -3.96 -1.28 6.30
C SER A 134 -3.56 -1.63 7.74
N VAL A 135 -2.27 -1.70 7.98
CA VAL A 135 -1.73 -1.92 9.33
C VAL A 135 -2.07 -0.74 10.24
N SER A 136 -1.93 0.49 9.75
CA SER A 136 -2.12 1.72 10.53
C SER A 136 -3.53 1.82 11.12
N ILE A 137 -4.56 1.61 10.29
CA ILE A 137 -5.97 1.67 10.72
C ILE A 137 -6.27 0.53 11.70
N THR A 138 -5.79 -0.68 11.42
CA THR A 138 -5.97 -1.85 12.29
C THR A 138 -5.33 -1.65 13.66
N VAL A 139 -4.09 -1.14 13.71
CA VAL A 139 -3.40 -0.83 14.98
C VAL A 139 -4.14 0.22 15.77
N GLN A 140 -4.61 1.28 15.11
CA GLN A 140 -5.37 2.33 15.77
C GLN A 140 -6.67 1.79 16.37
N ALA A 141 -7.44 1.02 15.61
CA ALA A 141 -8.67 0.38 16.09
C ALA A 141 -8.39 -0.54 17.29
N LEU A 142 -7.36 -1.38 17.23
CA LEU A 142 -6.97 -2.24 18.34
C LEU A 142 -6.49 -1.47 19.58
N LYS A 143 -5.82 -0.31 19.40
CA LYS A 143 -5.44 0.59 20.51
C LYS A 143 -6.67 1.21 21.17
N GLU A 144 -7.61 1.74 20.40
CA GLU A 144 -8.86 2.34 20.90
C GLU A 144 -9.72 1.32 21.65
N LEU A 145 -9.76 0.07 21.17
CA LEU A 145 -10.43 -1.03 21.84
C LEU A 145 -9.67 -1.60 23.06
N GLY A 146 -8.42 -1.16 23.31
CA GLY A 146 -7.56 -1.68 24.37
C GLY A 146 -7.15 -3.14 24.18
N LYS A 147 -7.18 -3.66 22.95
CA LYS A 147 -6.98 -5.08 22.62
C LYS A 147 -5.65 -5.38 21.90
N LEU A 148 -4.81 -4.38 21.67
CA LEU A 148 -3.54 -4.53 20.92
C LEU A 148 -2.60 -5.61 21.51
N LYS A 149 -2.55 -5.72 22.85
CA LYS A 149 -1.67 -6.67 23.57
C LYS A 149 -2.30 -8.04 23.84
N THR A 150 -3.50 -8.31 23.35
CA THR A 150 -4.14 -9.63 23.46
C THR A 150 -3.55 -10.59 22.44
N GLU A 151 -3.72 -11.92 22.64
CA GLU A 151 -3.28 -12.93 21.66
C GLU A 151 -3.87 -12.68 20.27
N VAL A 152 -5.16 -12.32 20.20
CA VAL A 152 -5.83 -11.95 18.95
C VAL A 152 -5.20 -10.71 18.34
N GLY A 153 -5.03 -9.62 19.12
CA GLY A 153 -4.48 -8.36 18.65
C GLY A 153 -3.04 -8.49 18.13
N THR A 154 -2.19 -9.21 18.87
CA THR A 154 -0.81 -9.48 18.43
C THR A 154 -0.76 -10.38 17.19
N THR A 155 -1.68 -11.35 17.09
CA THR A 155 -1.78 -12.20 15.88
C THR A 155 -2.19 -11.40 14.66
N ILE A 156 -3.19 -10.50 14.79
CA ILE A 156 -3.62 -9.60 13.71
C ILE A 156 -2.44 -8.71 13.28
N LEU A 157 -1.77 -8.06 14.23
CA LEU A 157 -0.65 -7.17 13.94
C LEU A 157 0.46 -7.91 13.19
N ASN A 158 0.88 -9.06 13.70
CA ASN A 158 1.94 -9.86 13.09
C ASN A 158 1.54 -10.38 11.71
N ALA A 159 0.29 -10.84 11.54
CA ALA A 159 -0.21 -11.29 10.25
C ALA A 159 -0.27 -10.13 9.24
N ALA A 160 -0.67 -8.92 9.66
CA ALA A 160 -0.73 -7.76 8.79
C ALA A 160 0.66 -7.30 8.31
N ILE A 161 1.68 -7.33 9.19
CA ILE A 161 3.07 -7.03 8.81
C ILE A 161 3.58 -8.03 7.75
N ILE A 162 3.28 -9.33 7.92
CA ILE A 162 3.69 -10.36 6.95
C ILE A 162 2.90 -10.21 5.64
N ASP A 163 1.61 -9.88 5.74
CA ASP A 163 0.72 -9.64 4.60
C ASP A 163 1.27 -8.53 3.69
N ASP A 164 1.78 -7.44 4.25
CA ASP A 164 2.41 -6.35 3.51
C ASP A 164 3.65 -6.84 2.73
N VAL A 165 4.51 -7.64 3.38
CA VAL A 165 5.70 -8.21 2.71
C VAL A 165 5.30 -9.13 1.56
N ILE A 166 4.36 -10.05 1.79
CA ILE A 166 3.88 -10.98 0.76
C ILE A 166 3.17 -10.21 -0.35
N GLY A 167 2.34 -9.21 -0.01
CA GLY A 167 1.63 -8.36 -0.95
C GLY A 167 2.56 -7.63 -1.92
N ILE A 168 3.67 -7.07 -1.41
CA ILE A 168 4.70 -6.42 -2.24
C ILE A 168 5.40 -7.42 -3.16
N ILE A 169 5.70 -8.63 -2.69
CA ILE A 169 6.29 -9.68 -3.53
C ILE A 169 5.32 -10.07 -4.64
N VAL A 170 4.04 -10.29 -4.33
CA VAL A 170 3.00 -10.63 -5.30
C VAL A 170 2.82 -9.51 -6.32
N LEU A 171 2.75 -8.26 -5.87
CA LEU A 171 2.68 -7.08 -6.74
C LEU A 171 3.86 -7.03 -7.72
N THR A 172 5.08 -7.22 -7.19
CA THR A 172 6.31 -7.23 -7.98
C THR A 172 6.29 -8.28 -9.07
N VAL A 173 5.87 -9.50 -8.73
CA VAL A 173 5.77 -10.61 -9.67
C VAL A 173 4.71 -10.34 -10.74
N VAL A 174 3.55 -9.83 -10.36
CA VAL A 174 2.44 -9.56 -11.29
C VAL A 174 2.79 -8.41 -12.25
N ILE A 175 3.41 -7.33 -11.77
CA ILE A 175 3.89 -6.25 -12.64
C ILE A 175 4.98 -6.75 -13.60
N GLY A 176 5.85 -7.63 -13.14
CA GLY A 176 6.91 -8.21 -13.98
C GLY A 176 6.40 -9.06 -15.14
N PHE A 177 5.16 -9.54 -15.08
CA PHE A 177 4.52 -10.28 -16.20
C PHE A 177 3.88 -9.37 -17.26
N LYS A 178 3.93 -8.06 -17.12
CA LYS A 178 3.33 -7.12 -18.08
C LYS A 178 3.90 -7.24 -19.48
N ASP A 179 5.18 -7.52 -19.61
CA ASP A 179 5.83 -7.70 -20.90
C ASP A 179 5.47 -9.10 -21.45
N PRO A 180 4.69 -9.20 -22.58
CA PRO A 180 4.34 -10.49 -23.18
C PRO A 180 5.57 -11.30 -23.62
N THR A 181 6.72 -10.63 -23.79
CA THR A 181 8.00 -11.26 -24.10
C THR A 181 8.76 -11.69 -22.82
N SER A 182 8.28 -11.30 -21.64
CA SER A 182 8.93 -11.65 -20.40
C SER A 182 8.80 -13.14 -20.11
N ASN A 183 9.95 -13.80 -19.97
CA ASN A 183 9.98 -15.18 -19.51
C ASN A 183 9.66 -15.20 -17.99
N PRO A 184 8.62 -15.93 -17.54
CA PRO A 184 8.28 -16.05 -16.11
C PRO A 184 9.48 -16.43 -15.24
N LEU A 185 10.36 -17.27 -15.77
CA LEU A 185 11.58 -17.66 -15.09
C LEU A 185 12.55 -16.47 -14.90
N LYS A 186 12.63 -15.56 -15.88
CA LYS A 186 13.44 -14.34 -15.80
C LYS A 186 12.90 -13.38 -14.75
N VAL A 187 11.57 -13.19 -14.67
CA VAL A 187 10.93 -12.35 -13.66
C VAL A 187 11.18 -12.91 -12.25
N ALA A 188 10.98 -14.22 -12.07
CA ALA A 188 11.25 -14.87 -10.79
C ALA A 188 12.74 -14.77 -10.41
N ALA A 189 13.66 -15.00 -11.35
CA ALA A 189 15.10 -14.90 -11.13
C ALA A 189 15.51 -13.45 -10.78
N SER A 190 14.99 -12.43 -11.48
CA SER A 190 15.22 -11.02 -11.16
C SER A 190 14.74 -10.67 -9.75
N THR A 191 13.56 -11.14 -9.38
CA THR A 191 12.98 -10.91 -8.04
C THR A 191 13.87 -11.54 -6.96
N ILE A 192 14.26 -12.80 -7.12
CA ILE A 192 15.15 -13.50 -6.17
C ILE A 192 16.51 -12.79 -6.08
N LEU A 193 17.08 -12.41 -7.22
CA LEU A 193 18.39 -11.74 -7.27
C LEU A 193 18.35 -10.35 -6.62
N PHE A 194 17.24 -9.59 -6.81
CA PHE A 194 17.04 -8.31 -6.13
C PHE A 194 16.98 -8.48 -4.61
N PHE A 195 16.17 -9.42 -4.09
CA PHE A 195 16.11 -9.65 -2.66
C PHE A 195 17.43 -10.18 -2.08
N ALA A 196 18.17 -11.01 -2.83
CA ALA A 196 19.50 -11.43 -2.43
C ALA A 196 20.48 -10.24 -2.36
N LEU A 197 20.47 -9.35 -3.36
CA LEU A 197 21.24 -8.10 -3.34
C LEU A 197 20.82 -7.21 -2.15
N ALA A 198 19.52 -7.09 -1.91
CA ALA A 198 18.98 -6.30 -0.79
C ALA A 198 19.45 -6.82 0.57
N ILE A 199 19.55 -8.14 0.76
CA ILE A 199 20.08 -8.75 2.00
C ILE A 199 21.58 -8.39 2.15
N VAL A 200 22.37 -8.50 1.09
CA VAL A 200 23.80 -8.17 1.13
C VAL A 200 24.02 -6.67 1.40
N LEU A 201 23.30 -5.80 0.68
CA LEU A 201 23.35 -4.36 0.91
C LEU A 201 22.83 -4.00 2.29
N GLY A 202 21.78 -4.70 2.76
CA GLY A 202 21.21 -4.53 4.09
C GLY A 202 22.25 -4.77 5.18
N PHE A 203 23.01 -5.85 5.08
CA PHE A 203 24.07 -6.14 6.04
C PHE A 203 25.17 -5.07 6.03
N LEU A 204 25.60 -4.62 4.85
CA LEU A 204 26.60 -3.56 4.71
C LEU A 204 26.10 -2.21 5.25
N CYS A 205 24.88 -1.82 4.86
CA CYS A 205 24.26 -0.59 5.31
C CYS A 205 24.03 -0.61 6.81
N PHE A 206 23.47 -1.69 7.37
CA PHE A 206 23.29 -1.83 8.81
C PHE A 206 24.59 -1.61 9.58
N LYS A 207 25.69 -2.25 9.14
CA LYS A 207 27.02 -2.08 9.77
C LYS A 207 27.51 -0.63 9.69
N LEU A 208 27.33 0.01 8.51
CA LEU A 208 27.72 1.40 8.30
C LEU A 208 26.91 2.37 9.17
N PHE A 209 25.59 2.25 9.12
CA PHE A 209 24.68 3.13 9.88
C PHE A 209 24.84 2.94 11.38
N ASN A 210 25.02 1.70 11.86
CA ASN A 210 25.24 1.44 13.29
C ASN A 210 26.56 2.06 13.77
N ARG A 211 27.64 1.99 12.96
CA ARG A 211 28.91 2.68 13.27
C ARG A 211 28.74 4.21 13.26
N MET A 212 27.97 4.75 12.33
CA MET A 212 27.69 6.19 12.29
C MET A 212 26.84 6.63 13.48
N ASN A 213 25.84 5.85 13.86
CA ASN A 213 24.98 6.13 15.00
C ASN A 213 25.78 6.16 16.33
N SER A 214 26.76 5.26 16.49
CA SER A 214 27.63 5.24 17.67
C SER A 214 28.55 6.47 17.77
N VAL A 215 28.95 7.05 16.64
CA VAL A 215 29.85 8.24 16.62
C VAL A 215 29.05 9.55 16.63
N PHE A 216 27.89 9.57 15.96
CA PHE A 216 27.07 10.76 15.75
C PHE A 216 25.58 10.45 16.00
N PRO A 217 25.15 10.17 17.23
CA PRO A 217 23.76 9.82 17.52
C PRO A 217 22.82 11.00 17.21
N HIS A 218 21.66 10.71 16.66
CA HIS A 218 20.57 11.67 16.36
C HIS A 218 20.99 12.85 15.47
N THR A 219 21.94 12.65 14.57
CA THR A 219 22.35 13.69 13.63
C THR A 219 21.53 13.62 12.33
N ARG A 220 21.36 14.77 11.67
CA ARG A 220 20.69 14.89 10.37
C ARG A 220 21.32 14.03 9.26
N ARG A 221 22.53 13.52 9.47
CA ARG A 221 23.25 12.65 8.50
C ARG A 221 22.53 11.33 8.30
N LEU A 222 21.99 10.74 9.36
CA LEU A 222 21.29 9.45 9.29
C LEU A 222 20.04 9.49 8.40
N PRO A 223 19.07 10.41 8.60
CA PRO A 223 17.93 10.54 7.70
C PRO A 223 18.31 10.85 6.25
N ILE A 224 19.33 11.71 6.02
CA ILE A 224 19.78 12.06 4.67
C ILE A 224 20.33 10.83 3.95
N LEU A 225 21.16 10.02 4.60
CA LEU A 225 21.68 8.79 4.01
C LEU A 225 20.59 7.72 3.88
N GLY A 226 19.63 7.66 4.80
CA GLY A 226 18.45 6.81 4.69
C GLY A 226 17.64 7.16 3.45
N LEU A 227 17.41 8.45 3.20
CA LEU A 227 16.74 8.94 2.00
C LEU A 227 17.52 8.60 0.71
N ALA A 228 18.84 8.77 0.74
CA ALA A 228 19.69 8.39 -0.40
C ALA A 228 19.63 6.88 -0.65
N LEU A 229 19.61 6.05 0.38
CA LEU A 229 19.42 4.61 0.26
C LEU A 229 18.05 4.27 -0.34
N CYS A 230 16.99 4.93 0.12
CA CYS A 230 15.63 4.79 -0.40
C CYS A 230 15.59 5.03 -1.90
N PHE A 231 16.00 6.21 -2.37
CA PHE A 231 16.01 6.52 -3.81
C PHE A 231 16.99 5.65 -4.61
N GLY A 232 18.12 5.29 -4.03
CA GLY A 232 19.10 4.41 -4.67
C GLY A 232 18.52 3.00 -4.91
N LEU A 233 17.89 2.40 -3.91
CA LEU A 233 17.26 1.08 -4.04
C LEU A 233 16.02 1.13 -4.93
N SER A 234 15.22 2.21 -4.90
CA SER A 234 14.10 2.42 -5.81
C SER A 234 14.59 2.46 -7.27
N TYR A 235 15.63 3.22 -7.54
CA TYR A 235 16.25 3.28 -8.87
C TYR A 235 16.82 1.92 -9.32
N ILE A 236 17.53 1.23 -8.43
CA ILE A 236 18.12 -0.08 -8.73
C ILE A 236 17.06 -1.12 -9.02
N SER A 237 15.99 -1.18 -8.20
CA SER A 237 14.89 -2.13 -8.38
C SER A 237 14.22 -1.97 -9.73
N GLU A 238 13.92 -0.75 -10.13
CA GLU A 238 13.20 -0.47 -11.37
C GLU A 238 14.11 -0.61 -12.59
N LYS A 239 15.29 0.04 -12.58
CA LYS A 239 16.16 0.14 -13.76
C LYS A 239 16.84 -1.18 -14.10
N TYR A 240 17.33 -1.93 -13.12
CA TYR A 240 18.15 -3.12 -13.36
C TYR A 240 17.40 -4.43 -13.19
N PHE A 241 16.36 -4.45 -12.35
CA PHE A 241 15.63 -5.66 -12.06
C PHE A 241 14.21 -5.69 -12.64
N GLY A 242 13.70 -4.56 -13.14
CA GLY A 242 12.33 -4.44 -13.64
C GLY A 242 11.27 -4.61 -12.54
N ILE A 243 11.65 -4.29 -11.30
CA ILE A 243 10.83 -4.40 -10.10
C ILE A 243 10.32 -3.00 -9.74
N ALA A 244 9.08 -2.89 -9.30
CA ALA A 244 8.50 -1.60 -8.93
C ALA A 244 9.41 -0.83 -7.95
N ASP A 245 9.64 0.46 -8.21
CA ASP A 245 10.43 1.39 -7.40
C ASP A 245 10.00 1.41 -5.93
N ILE A 246 8.68 1.34 -5.68
CA ILE A 246 8.10 1.26 -4.32
C ILE A 246 8.61 0.05 -3.53
N THR A 247 8.92 -1.06 -4.20
CA THR A 247 9.50 -2.26 -3.58
C THR A 247 10.90 -1.95 -3.08
N GLY A 248 11.72 -1.26 -3.89
CA GLY A 248 13.05 -0.80 -3.50
C GLY A 248 13.01 0.14 -2.30
N ALA A 249 12.06 1.09 -2.29
CA ALA A 249 11.84 2.00 -1.18
C ALA A 249 11.47 1.27 0.12
N TYR A 250 10.50 0.35 0.05
CA TYR A 250 10.07 -0.46 1.20
C TYR A 250 11.23 -1.27 1.77
N VAL A 251 11.99 -1.95 0.92
CA VAL A 251 13.17 -2.74 1.32
C VAL A 251 14.23 -1.86 1.97
N ALA A 252 14.47 -0.63 1.47
CA ALA A 252 15.37 0.33 2.11
C ALA A 252 14.92 0.66 3.55
N GLY A 253 13.63 0.85 3.76
CA GLY A 253 13.04 1.05 5.09
C GLY A 253 13.25 -0.16 5.99
N VAL A 254 12.98 -1.36 5.51
CA VAL A 254 13.17 -2.62 6.26
C VAL A 254 14.64 -2.83 6.64
N ILE A 255 15.60 -2.45 5.78
CA ILE A 255 17.03 -2.51 6.11
C ILE A 255 17.35 -1.64 7.32
N LEU A 256 16.73 -0.48 7.44
CA LEU A 256 17.00 0.49 8.49
C LEU A 256 16.11 0.34 9.75
N CYS A 257 15.02 -0.43 9.68
CA CYS A 257 14.05 -0.58 10.77
C CYS A 257 14.64 -1.19 12.05
N SER A 258 15.74 -1.91 11.97
CA SER A 258 16.40 -2.55 13.11
C SER A 258 17.48 -1.70 13.77
N LEU A 259 17.70 -0.47 13.30
CA LEU A 259 18.66 0.47 13.89
C LEU A 259 18.05 1.12 15.15
N ASP A 260 18.86 1.39 16.17
CA ASP A 260 18.42 2.15 17.35
C ASP A 260 17.94 3.56 17.01
N SER A 261 18.33 4.08 15.85
CA SER A 261 17.92 5.39 15.31
C SER A 261 16.79 5.32 14.29
N SER A 262 16.15 4.15 14.10
CA SER A 262 15.06 4.00 13.14
C SER A 262 13.91 4.96 13.38
N ASP A 263 13.47 5.09 14.64
CA ASP A 263 12.41 6.02 15.05
C ASP A 263 12.76 7.48 14.72
N TYR A 264 14.03 7.86 14.90
CA TYR A 264 14.50 9.20 14.54
C TYR A 264 14.49 9.44 13.03
N ILE A 265 14.87 8.43 12.24
CA ILE A 265 14.82 8.50 10.78
C ILE A 265 13.36 8.61 10.34
N GLU A 266 12.48 7.77 10.87
CA GLU A 266 11.05 7.76 10.58
C GLU A 266 10.41 9.12 10.90
N GLU A 267 10.63 9.67 12.09
CA GLU A 267 10.13 11.00 12.50
C GLU A 267 10.52 12.10 11.51
N LYS A 268 11.76 12.09 11.00
CA LYS A 268 12.22 13.09 10.04
C LYS A 268 11.67 12.87 8.64
N MET A 269 11.47 11.63 8.23
CA MET A 269 10.82 11.29 6.95
C MET A 269 9.33 11.63 6.98
N ASP A 270 8.66 11.37 8.08
CA ASP A 270 7.23 11.66 8.26
C ASP A 270 6.91 13.14 8.05
N ILE A 271 7.78 14.04 8.50
CA ILE A 271 7.59 15.48 8.27
C ILE A 271 7.46 15.78 6.76
N SER A 272 8.36 15.28 5.94
CA SER A 272 8.33 15.50 4.49
C SER A 272 7.18 14.74 3.82
N SER A 273 6.99 13.49 4.19
CA SER A 273 5.98 12.60 3.61
C SER A 273 4.57 13.09 3.89
N TYR A 274 4.24 13.46 5.13
CA TYR A 274 2.89 13.86 5.52
C TYR A 274 2.57 15.35 5.33
N MET A 275 3.58 16.23 5.24
CA MET A 275 3.33 17.65 5.02
C MET A 275 3.18 18.01 3.55
N ILE A 276 3.95 17.39 2.67
CA ILE A 276 4.05 17.81 1.28
C ILE A 276 3.68 16.66 0.35
N PHE A 277 4.45 15.57 0.36
CA PHE A 277 4.39 14.56 -0.67
C PHE A 277 3.14 13.66 -0.58
N GLY A 278 2.73 13.27 0.62
CA GLY A 278 1.53 12.46 0.86
C GLY A 278 0.25 13.16 0.40
N PRO A 279 -0.04 14.39 0.87
CA PRO A 279 -1.19 15.16 0.39
C PRO A 279 -1.23 15.34 -1.13
N ILE A 280 -0.08 15.60 -1.76
CA ILE A 280 0.02 15.73 -3.22
C ILE A 280 -0.26 14.39 -3.90
N PHE A 281 0.29 13.29 -3.37
CA PHE A 281 0.06 11.95 -3.90
C PHE A 281 -1.43 11.58 -3.87
N PHE A 282 -2.09 11.68 -2.71
CA PHE A 282 -3.49 11.31 -2.58
C PHE A 282 -4.42 12.25 -3.36
N ALA A 283 -4.15 13.56 -3.35
CA ALA A 283 -4.89 14.50 -4.17
C ALA A 283 -4.68 14.24 -5.67
N SER A 284 -3.47 13.90 -6.11
CA SER A 284 -3.18 13.54 -7.52
C SER A 284 -3.98 12.32 -7.99
N ILE A 285 -4.22 11.34 -7.11
CA ILE A 285 -5.13 10.23 -7.40
C ILE A 285 -6.55 10.76 -7.59
N GLY A 286 -7.02 11.61 -6.67
CA GLY A 286 -8.34 12.23 -6.78
C GLY A 286 -8.52 13.04 -8.06
N LEU A 287 -7.51 13.81 -8.48
CA LEU A 287 -7.52 14.59 -9.73
C LEU A 287 -7.69 13.73 -10.98
N LYS A 288 -7.18 12.49 -10.97
CA LYS A 288 -7.31 11.52 -12.07
C LYS A 288 -8.63 10.75 -12.05
N THR A 289 -9.39 10.84 -10.95
CA THR A 289 -10.65 10.09 -10.80
C THR A 289 -11.75 10.75 -11.62
N THR A 290 -12.31 10.03 -12.58
CA THR A 290 -13.44 10.48 -13.38
C THR A 290 -14.73 9.92 -12.80
N LEU A 291 -15.67 10.79 -12.45
CA LEU A 291 -17.00 10.39 -11.96
C LEU A 291 -18.03 10.30 -13.09
N SER A 292 -17.65 10.68 -14.31
CA SER A 292 -18.53 10.70 -15.49
C SER A 292 -18.47 9.37 -16.24
N GLY A 293 -19.63 8.82 -16.57
CA GLY A 293 -19.71 7.62 -17.46
C GLY A 293 -19.84 6.27 -16.75
N MET A 294 -20.14 6.22 -15.45
CA MET A 294 -20.42 4.96 -14.77
C MET A 294 -21.68 4.30 -15.33
N ASN A 295 -21.52 3.20 -16.04
CA ASN A 295 -22.64 2.39 -16.47
C ASN A 295 -23.13 1.47 -15.32
N GLU A 296 -24.36 0.97 -15.42
CA GLU A 296 -24.97 0.09 -14.41
C GLU A 296 -24.11 -1.14 -14.10
N LYS A 297 -23.47 -1.71 -15.11
CA LYS A 297 -22.59 -2.87 -14.98
C LYS A 297 -21.38 -2.56 -14.08
N PHE A 298 -20.77 -1.36 -14.22
CA PHE A 298 -19.65 -0.93 -13.39
C PHE A 298 -20.07 -0.66 -11.94
N VAL A 299 -21.25 -0.03 -11.73
CA VAL A 299 -21.79 0.19 -10.38
C VAL A 299 -22.00 -1.15 -9.67
N LEU A 300 -22.63 -2.13 -10.36
CA LEU A 300 -22.79 -3.48 -9.82
C LEU A 300 -21.45 -4.14 -9.52
N PHE A 301 -20.47 -4.02 -10.42
CA PHE A 301 -19.11 -4.51 -10.18
C PHE A 301 -18.49 -3.87 -8.93
N ALA A 302 -18.59 -2.54 -8.76
CA ALA A 302 -18.02 -1.82 -7.62
C ALA A 302 -18.64 -2.29 -6.29
N ILE A 303 -19.95 -2.50 -6.25
CA ILE A 303 -20.64 -3.06 -5.07
C ILE A 303 -20.14 -4.48 -4.76
N CYS A 304 -20.09 -5.35 -5.76
CA CYS A 304 -19.56 -6.71 -5.62
C CYS A 304 -18.09 -6.70 -5.21
N PHE A 305 -17.28 -5.78 -5.74
CA PHE A 305 -15.87 -5.61 -5.41
C PHE A 305 -15.66 -5.27 -3.93
N VAL A 306 -16.47 -4.36 -3.39
CA VAL A 306 -16.47 -4.04 -1.96
C VAL A 306 -16.84 -5.27 -1.11
N ILE A 307 -17.94 -5.94 -1.46
CA ILE A 307 -18.42 -7.12 -0.71
C ILE A 307 -17.37 -8.23 -0.73
N VAL A 308 -16.85 -8.57 -1.92
CA VAL A 308 -15.83 -9.60 -2.07
C VAL A 308 -14.54 -9.20 -1.37
N GLY A 309 -14.13 -7.93 -1.45
CA GLY A 309 -12.92 -7.42 -0.78
C GLY A 309 -12.96 -7.56 0.74
N LEU A 310 -14.12 -7.32 1.35
CA LEU A 310 -14.33 -7.52 2.79
C LEU A 310 -14.43 -9.02 3.13
N ALA A 311 -15.31 -9.74 2.44
CA ALA A 311 -15.58 -11.16 2.70
C ALA A 311 -14.34 -12.03 2.50
N ALA A 312 -13.54 -11.79 1.47
CA ALA A 312 -12.36 -12.59 1.15
C ALA A 312 -11.32 -12.63 2.27
N LYS A 313 -11.07 -11.49 2.94
CA LYS A 313 -10.15 -11.44 4.10
C LYS A 313 -10.76 -12.13 5.32
N ILE A 314 -12.04 -11.89 5.59
CA ILE A 314 -12.75 -12.55 6.71
C ILE A 314 -12.71 -14.06 6.52
N ILE A 315 -13.01 -14.55 5.33
CA ILE A 315 -13.00 -15.98 5.01
C ILE A 315 -11.56 -16.52 5.07
N GLY A 316 -10.61 -15.92 4.35
CA GLY A 316 -9.25 -16.39 4.26
C GLY A 316 -8.55 -16.42 5.63
N CYS A 317 -8.46 -15.28 6.30
CA CYS A 317 -7.81 -15.16 7.59
C CYS A 317 -8.59 -15.86 8.70
N GLY A 318 -9.94 -15.77 8.68
CA GLY A 318 -10.79 -16.40 9.68
C GLY A 318 -10.74 -17.92 9.64
N LEU A 319 -10.90 -18.56 8.47
CA LEU A 319 -10.81 -20.01 8.34
C LEU A 319 -9.41 -20.52 8.66
N MET A 320 -8.36 -19.82 8.21
CA MET A 320 -6.99 -20.21 8.52
C MET A 320 -6.70 -20.10 10.03
N SER A 321 -7.19 -19.05 10.70
CA SER A 321 -7.07 -18.88 12.15
C SER A 321 -7.75 -20.02 12.88
N LYS A 322 -8.92 -20.44 12.43
CA LYS A 322 -9.62 -21.62 12.98
C LYS A 322 -8.77 -22.88 12.83
N GLY A 323 -8.16 -23.08 11.66
CA GLY A 323 -7.21 -24.18 11.42
C GLY A 323 -5.97 -24.13 12.32
N CYS A 324 -5.55 -22.94 12.73
CA CYS A 324 -4.44 -22.71 13.66
C CYS A 324 -4.82 -22.90 15.15
N GLY A 325 -6.09 -23.27 15.45
CA GLY A 325 -6.54 -23.62 16.81
C GLY A 325 -7.22 -22.48 17.56
N PHE A 326 -7.53 -21.34 16.93
CA PHE A 326 -8.34 -20.27 17.56
C PHE A 326 -9.80 -20.67 17.69
N THR A 327 -10.50 -20.05 18.64
CA THR A 327 -11.98 -20.22 18.76
C THR A 327 -12.67 -19.59 17.54
N TRP A 328 -13.91 -19.97 17.23
CA TRP A 328 -14.67 -19.35 16.14
C TRP A 328 -14.84 -17.83 16.33
N GLY A 329 -15.06 -17.39 17.59
CA GLY A 329 -15.17 -15.96 17.90
C GLY A 329 -13.86 -15.21 17.67
N ASP A 330 -12.72 -15.77 18.05
CA ASP A 330 -11.42 -15.13 17.85
C ASP A 330 -10.97 -15.20 16.37
N SER A 331 -11.32 -16.28 15.67
CA SER A 331 -11.08 -16.41 14.23
C SER A 331 -11.85 -15.35 13.43
N LEU A 332 -13.09 -15.06 13.80
CA LEU A 332 -13.88 -13.99 13.20
C LEU A 332 -13.23 -12.61 13.47
N LYS A 333 -12.80 -12.34 14.71
CA LYS A 333 -12.10 -11.09 15.07
C LYS A 333 -10.81 -10.92 14.26
N ILE A 334 -10.03 -12.00 14.08
CA ILE A 334 -8.82 -11.97 13.26
C ILE A 334 -9.18 -11.66 11.80
N GLY A 335 -10.18 -12.31 11.24
CA GLY A 335 -10.64 -12.03 9.88
C GLY A 335 -11.11 -10.59 9.67
N VAL A 336 -11.90 -10.06 10.60
CA VAL A 336 -12.39 -8.67 10.59
C VAL A 336 -11.23 -7.68 10.77
N GLY A 337 -10.30 -7.94 11.70
CA GLY A 337 -9.12 -7.10 11.91
C GLY A 337 -8.19 -7.02 10.70
N MET A 338 -8.19 -8.05 9.84
CA MET A 338 -7.40 -8.11 8.61
C MET A 338 -8.11 -7.54 7.37
N MET A 339 -9.40 -7.19 7.44
CA MET A 339 -10.15 -6.74 6.27
C MET A 339 -9.95 -5.27 5.91
N THR A 340 -9.32 -4.48 6.76
CA THR A 340 -9.14 -3.04 6.58
C THR A 340 -8.27 -2.73 5.37
N ARG A 341 -8.70 -1.79 4.54
CA ARG A 341 -7.95 -1.25 3.41
C ARG A 341 -7.58 0.20 3.66
N GLY A 342 -6.43 0.64 3.13
CA GLY A 342 -5.93 1.99 3.31
C GLY A 342 -5.01 2.44 2.18
N GLU A 343 -4.00 3.20 2.57
CA GLU A 343 -3.01 3.80 1.67
C GLU A 343 -2.31 2.79 0.77
N VAL A 344 -1.94 1.62 1.28
CA VAL A 344 -1.26 0.57 0.48
C VAL A 344 -2.14 0.10 -0.68
N CYS A 345 -3.45 -0.05 -0.44
CA CYS A 345 -4.40 -0.42 -1.48
C CYS A 345 -4.46 0.62 -2.62
N LEU A 346 -4.43 1.92 -2.27
CA LEU A 346 -4.39 3.01 -3.25
C LEU A 346 -3.07 3.03 -4.04
N ILE A 347 -1.95 2.80 -3.34
CA ILE A 347 -0.62 2.73 -3.96
C ILE A 347 -0.56 1.60 -4.99
N VAL A 348 -1.05 0.42 -4.62
CA VAL A 348 -1.14 -0.74 -5.52
C VAL A 348 -2.00 -0.41 -6.73
N ALA A 349 -3.19 0.18 -6.52
CA ALA A 349 -4.08 0.57 -7.60
C ALA A 349 -3.45 1.62 -8.53
N GLN A 350 -2.74 2.63 -7.98
CA GLN A 350 -2.03 3.63 -8.78
C GLN A 350 -0.90 3.01 -9.62
N LYS A 351 -0.12 2.09 -9.06
CA LYS A 351 0.90 1.36 -9.82
C LYS A 351 0.29 0.52 -10.94
N GLY A 352 -0.87 -0.09 -10.69
CA GLY A 352 -1.63 -0.79 -11.73
C GLY A 352 -2.11 0.11 -12.85
N LEU A 353 -2.57 1.33 -12.52
CA LEU A 353 -2.95 2.33 -13.51
C LEU A 353 -1.75 2.75 -14.36
N ASN A 354 -0.64 3.11 -13.71
CA ASN A 354 0.59 3.53 -14.39
C ASN A 354 1.17 2.40 -15.26
N ALA A 355 1.03 1.17 -14.80
CA ALA A 355 1.44 -0.02 -15.55
C ALA A 355 0.44 -0.46 -16.62
N GLY A 356 -0.75 0.15 -16.74
CA GLY A 356 -1.76 -0.17 -17.74
C GLY A 356 -2.56 -1.44 -17.43
N PHE A 357 -2.58 -1.91 -16.19
CA PHE A 357 -3.44 -3.02 -15.73
C PHE A 357 -4.85 -2.56 -15.33
N LEU A 358 -5.07 -1.26 -15.16
CA LEU A 358 -6.33 -0.69 -14.71
C LEU A 358 -6.72 0.52 -15.54
N SER A 359 -8.02 0.72 -15.74
CA SER A 359 -8.57 2.00 -16.18
C SER A 359 -8.87 2.91 -14.97
N GLY A 360 -8.97 4.22 -15.19
CA GLY A 360 -9.25 5.21 -14.13
C GLY A 360 -10.54 4.96 -13.36
N ASP A 361 -11.53 4.33 -13.98
CA ASP A 361 -12.83 4.04 -13.36
C ASP A 361 -12.71 3.13 -12.14
N PHE A 362 -11.78 2.15 -12.17
CA PHE A 362 -11.58 1.23 -11.05
C PHE A 362 -11.13 1.91 -9.76
N PHE A 363 -10.54 3.11 -9.83
CA PHE A 363 -10.21 3.87 -8.62
C PHE A 363 -11.44 4.19 -7.76
N SER A 364 -12.58 4.48 -8.39
CA SER A 364 -13.82 4.74 -7.65
C SER A 364 -14.25 3.52 -6.82
N ALA A 365 -14.11 2.31 -7.36
CA ALA A 365 -14.39 1.07 -6.63
C ALA A 365 -13.39 0.86 -5.48
N VAL A 366 -12.11 1.17 -5.69
CA VAL A 366 -11.07 1.07 -4.63
C VAL A 366 -11.33 2.07 -3.50
N ILE A 367 -11.73 3.30 -3.82
CA ILE A 367 -12.10 4.31 -2.82
C ILE A 367 -13.28 3.84 -1.98
N LEU A 368 -14.33 3.32 -2.61
CA LEU A 368 -15.48 2.76 -1.91
C LEU A 368 -15.07 1.62 -0.98
N LEU A 369 -14.22 0.71 -1.45
CA LEU A 369 -13.70 -0.38 -0.62
C LEU A 369 -12.96 0.14 0.61
N ILE A 370 -12.10 1.15 0.47
CA ILE A 370 -11.36 1.75 1.58
C ILE A 370 -12.32 2.39 2.59
N LEU A 371 -13.28 3.17 2.12
CA LEU A 371 -14.29 3.81 2.97
C LEU A 371 -15.07 2.77 3.79
N PHE A 372 -15.66 1.79 3.11
CA PHE A 372 -16.46 0.78 3.77
C PHE A 372 -15.65 -0.09 4.74
N SER A 373 -14.44 -0.51 4.35
CA SER A 373 -13.58 -1.32 5.22
C SER A 373 -13.16 -0.57 6.47
N SER A 374 -12.80 0.71 6.34
CA SER A 374 -12.35 1.54 7.46
C SER A 374 -13.47 1.83 8.48
N ILE A 375 -14.71 1.91 8.02
CA ILE A 375 -15.88 2.10 8.90
C ILE A 375 -16.30 0.78 9.54
N ALA A 376 -16.24 -0.32 8.79
CA ALA A 376 -16.73 -1.62 9.26
C ALA A 376 -15.76 -2.31 10.25
N THR A 377 -14.46 -2.05 10.18
CA THR A 377 -13.45 -2.74 11.01
C THR A 377 -13.56 -2.45 12.52
N PRO A 378 -13.83 -1.21 13.00
CA PRO A 378 -13.94 -0.91 14.43
C PRO A 378 -15.24 -1.43 15.06
N ILE A 379 -16.26 -1.75 14.26
CA ILE A 379 -17.58 -2.23 14.71
C ILE A 379 -17.55 -3.73 14.97
#